data_4956930200e0df6a1930a29b0bccd741
#
_entry.id   4956930200e0df6a1930a29b0bccd741
#
_cell.length_a   1.000
_cell.length_b   1.000
_cell.length_c   1.000
_cell.angle_alpha   90.00
_cell.angle_beta   90.00
_cell.angle_gamma   90.00
#
_symmetry.space_group_name_H-M   'P 1'
#
loop_
_entity.id
_entity.type
_entity.pdbx_description
1 polymer ?
#
loop_
_entity_poly.entity_id
_entity_poly.type
_entity_poly.pdbx_seq_one_letter_code
_entity_poly.pdbx_strand_id
1 'polypeptide(L)'
;MYRHILVPLDGSAFAEQALPHVRSLVKVSPDSVDVYLVSVAPMLQDRSVTMVSLYPFYIAQDHLEMARRELEQLEHDLHTYLAQVAATVSEWGAACHTEVRFGGPAEEILAFAETIQADLIVMSTHGRSGINRVVFGSEAYKLLRMSTVPILLIRAREMVGAPNA
;
A
#
# COMPACT_ATOMS: atom_id res chain seq x y z
N MET A 1 19.58 6.42 -12.34
CA MET A 1 19.55 5.59 -11.14
C MET A 1 18.39 6.07 -10.30
N TYR A 2 17.65 5.19 -9.67
CA TYR A 2 16.41 5.58 -8.94
C TYR A 2 16.78 6.30 -7.65
N ARG A 3 16.11 7.45 -7.39
CA ARG A 3 16.31 8.28 -6.19
C ARG A 3 15.08 8.34 -5.31
N HIS A 4 13.89 8.39 -5.91
CA HIS A 4 12.61 8.45 -5.20
C HIS A 4 11.83 7.17 -5.48
N ILE A 5 11.91 6.21 -4.56
CA ILE A 5 11.27 4.89 -4.70
C ILE A 5 9.99 4.88 -3.89
N LEU A 6 8.85 4.70 -4.55
CA LEU A 6 7.54 4.53 -3.91
C LEU A 6 7.24 3.06 -3.69
N VAL A 7 6.81 2.70 -2.48
CA VAL A 7 6.49 1.33 -2.07
C VAL A 7 5.10 1.30 -1.46
N PRO A 8 4.07 0.90 -2.20
CA PRO A 8 2.75 0.67 -1.65
C PRO A 8 2.71 -0.58 -0.77
N LEU A 9 2.16 -0.44 0.44
CA LEU A 9 2.03 -1.50 1.44
C LEU A 9 0.60 -1.50 2.01
N ASP A 10 0.02 -2.68 2.21
CA ASP A 10 -1.34 -2.87 2.75
C ASP A 10 -1.37 -3.61 4.10
N GLY A 11 -0.20 -3.73 4.75
CA GLY A 11 -0.04 -4.48 6.00
C GLY A 11 0.08 -5.99 5.82
N SER A 12 -0.02 -6.51 4.60
CA SER A 12 0.12 -7.94 4.36
C SER A 12 1.58 -8.37 4.19
N ALA A 13 1.90 -9.58 4.64
CA ALA A 13 3.20 -10.20 4.38
C ALA A 13 3.50 -10.39 2.88
N PHE A 14 2.46 -10.36 2.04
CA PHE A 14 2.62 -10.39 0.59
C PHE A 14 3.16 -9.06 0.06
N ALA A 15 2.61 -7.92 0.51
CA ALA A 15 3.09 -6.60 0.11
C ALA A 15 4.55 -6.41 0.55
N GLU A 16 4.91 -6.88 1.71
CA GLU A 16 6.27 -6.78 2.25
C GLU A 16 7.33 -7.55 1.46
N GLN A 17 6.93 -8.50 0.60
CA GLN A 17 7.88 -9.17 -0.30
C GLN A 17 8.54 -8.22 -1.32
N ALA A 18 8.05 -7.01 -1.47
CA ALA A 18 8.70 -5.94 -2.20
C ALA A 18 9.98 -5.43 -1.50
N LEU A 19 10.01 -5.44 -0.17
CA LEU A 19 11.06 -4.81 0.64
C LEU A 19 12.49 -5.36 0.40
N PRO A 20 12.72 -6.68 0.25
CA PRO A 20 14.06 -7.20 -0.08
C PRO A 20 14.60 -6.65 -1.41
N HIS A 21 13.73 -6.38 -2.38
CA HIS A 21 14.10 -5.79 -3.67
C HIS A 21 14.45 -4.30 -3.51
N VAL A 22 13.66 -3.56 -2.72
CA VAL A 22 13.97 -2.15 -2.36
C VAL A 22 15.34 -2.08 -1.67
N ARG A 23 15.60 -2.96 -0.69
CA ARG A 23 16.91 -3.04 -0.02
C ARG A 23 18.07 -3.24 -0.99
N SER A 24 17.87 -4.10 -2.00
CA SER A 24 18.89 -4.35 -3.01
C SER A 24 19.15 -3.11 -3.87
N LEU A 25 18.10 -2.36 -4.23
CA LEU A 25 18.21 -1.11 -4.97
C LEU A 25 18.94 -0.03 -4.17
N VAL A 26 18.59 0.13 -2.89
CA VAL A 26 19.27 1.08 -1.97
C VAL A 26 20.76 0.76 -1.88
N LYS A 27 21.12 -0.51 -1.69
CA LYS A 27 22.52 -0.93 -1.51
C LYS A 27 23.41 -0.72 -2.73
N VAL A 28 22.87 -0.79 -3.94
CA VAL A 28 23.65 -0.62 -5.17
C VAL A 28 23.65 0.82 -5.68
N SER A 29 22.88 1.70 -5.04
CA SER A 29 22.83 3.11 -5.41
C SER A 29 24.09 3.83 -4.88
N PRO A 30 24.82 4.58 -5.73
CA PRO A 30 25.94 5.42 -5.29
C PRO A 30 25.49 6.70 -4.58
N ASP A 31 24.25 7.12 -4.83
CA ASP A 31 23.64 8.32 -4.26
C ASP A 31 22.66 7.94 -3.13
N SER A 32 22.26 8.93 -2.33
CA SER A 32 21.18 8.74 -1.37
C SER A 32 19.87 8.41 -2.07
N VAL A 33 19.13 7.46 -1.51
CA VAL A 33 17.81 7.06 -1.98
C VAL A 33 16.77 7.44 -0.93
N ASP A 34 15.71 8.10 -1.37
CA ASP A 34 14.52 8.37 -0.57
C ASP A 34 13.49 7.28 -0.86
N VAL A 35 13.10 6.56 0.17
CA VAL A 35 12.06 5.52 0.10
C VAL A 35 10.77 6.08 0.70
N TYR A 36 9.70 6.04 -0.06
CA TYR A 36 8.38 6.48 0.35
C TYR A 36 7.47 5.27 0.51
N LEU A 37 7.02 5.01 1.73
CA LEU A 37 6.08 3.95 2.05
C LEU A 37 4.68 4.55 2.10
N VAL A 38 3.73 3.99 1.35
CA VAL A 38 2.35 4.46 1.33
C VAL A 38 1.38 3.34 1.61
N SER A 39 0.41 3.58 2.48
CA SER A 39 -0.79 2.77 2.65
C SER A 39 -2.01 3.55 2.24
N VAL A 40 -2.98 2.89 1.60
CA VAL A 40 -4.24 3.52 1.19
C VAL A 40 -5.40 2.88 1.91
N ALA A 41 -6.10 3.68 2.70
CA ALA A 41 -7.33 3.30 3.39
C ALA A 41 -8.57 3.65 2.55
N PRO A 42 -9.67 2.88 2.65
CA PRO A 42 -10.91 3.19 1.94
C PRO A 42 -11.54 4.47 2.49
N MET A 43 -12.17 5.28 1.64
CA MET A 43 -13.00 6.41 2.09
C MET A 43 -14.32 5.93 2.68
N LEU A 44 -14.81 6.65 3.70
CA LEU A 44 -16.12 6.39 4.33
C LEU A 44 -17.30 6.43 3.32
N GLN A 45 -17.15 7.20 2.24
CA GLN A 45 -18.23 7.39 1.26
C GLN A 45 -18.63 6.12 0.48
N ASP A 46 -17.71 5.18 0.29
CA ASP A 46 -17.99 3.97 -0.50
C ASP A 46 -18.85 2.94 0.25
N ARG A 47 -18.88 2.97 1.58
CA ARG A 47 -19.64 2.01 2.40
C ARG A 47 -20.95 2.53 2.97
N SER A 48 -21.07 3.85 3.21
CA SER A 48 -22.19 4.43 3.95
C SER A 48 -23.38 4.84 3.09
N VAL A 49 -23.17 5.20 1.83
CA VAL A 49 -24.25 5.76 0.97
C VAL A 49 -25.33 4.72 0.64
N THR A 50 -25.00 3.45 0.54
CA THR A 50 -25.98 2.40 0.25
C THR A 50 -26.80 1.98 1.48
N MET A 51 -26.28 2.14 2.70
CA MET A 51 -26.96 1.75 3.95
C MET A 51 -27.84 2.86 4.53
N VAL A 52 -27.43 4.13 4.42
CA VAL A 52 -28.15 5.28 5.00
C VAL A 52 -29.54 5.48 4.41
N SER A 53 -29.77 5.06 3.17
CA SER A 53 -31.08 5.21 2.49
C SER A 53 -32.16 4.24 3.01
N LEU A 54 -31.81 3.25 3.83
CA LEU A 54 -32.74 2.18 4.25
C LEU A 54 -33.10 2.19 5.74
N TYR A 55 -32.49 3.07 6.58
CA TYR A 55 -32.69 3.06 8.03
C TYR A 55 -33.19 4.40 8.60
N PRO A 56 -33.96 4.39 9.72
CA PRO A 56 -34.36 5.59 10.43
C PRO A 56 -33.16 6.40 10.93
N PHE A 57 -33.29 7.72 10.91
CA PHE A 57 -32.25 8.72 11.17
C PHE A 57 -31.38 8.48 12.43
N TYR A 58 -31.93 7.93 13.50
CA TYR A 58 -31.20 7.65 14.74
C TYR A 58 -30.20 6.50 14.61
N ILE A 59 -30.56 5.45 13.89
CA ILE A 59 -29.66 4.30 13.65
C ILE A 59 -28.52 4.70 12.72
N ALA A 60 -28.76 5.66 11.81
CA ALA A 60 -27.75 6.18 10.90
C ALA A 60 -26.63 6.97 11.63
N GLN A 61 -26.94 7.68 12.73
CA GLN A 61 -25.93 8.42 13.48
C GLN A 61 -24.99 7.49 14.25
N ASP A 62 -25.51 6.48 14.96
CA ASP A 62 -24.71 5.52 15.70
C ASP A 62 -23.78 4.72 14.75
N HIS A 63 -24.29 4.31 13.60
CA HIS A 63 -23.48 3.64 12.58
C HIS A 63 -22.40 4.56 11.97
N LEU A 64 -22.69 5.83 11.80
CA LEU A 64 -21.71 6.80 11.29
C LEU A 64 -20.57 7.04 12.30
N GLU A 65 -20.90 7.14 13.59
CA GLU A 65 -19.88 7.27 14.65
C GLU A 65 -19.03 6.01 14.78
N MET A 66 -19.62 4.82 14.69
CA MET A 66 -18.86 3.57 14.68
C MET A 66 -17.94 3.50 13.48
N ALA A 67 -18.42 3.81 12.29
CA ALA A 67 -17.62 3.82 11.07
C ALA A 67 -16.47 4.84 11.13
N ARG A 68 -16.69 6.00 11.76
CA ARG A 68 -15.61 6.98 12.00
C ARG A 68 -14.53 6.44 12.93
N ARG A 69 -14.92 5.83 14.05
CA ARG A 69 -13.98 5.24 15.00
C ARG A 69 -13.17 4.10 14.38
N GLU A 70 -13.84 3.26 13.59
CA GLU A 70 -13.14 2.19 12.85
C GLU A 70 -12.12 2.76 11.86
N LEU A 71 -12.45 3.87 11.19
CA LEU A 71 -11.54 4.52 10.25
C LEU A 71 -10.35 5.18 10.97
N GLU A 72 -10.62 5.91 12.08
CA GLU A 72 -9.59 6.52 12.92
C GLU A 72 -8.63 5.44 13.48
N GLN A 73 -9.18 4.29 13.89
CA GLN A 73 -8.37 3.16 14.34
C GLN A 73 -7.53 2.57 13.22
N LEU A 74 -8.12 2.36 12.04
CA LEU A 74 -7.42 1.86 10.86
C LEU A 74 -6.27 2.80 10.45
N GLU A 75 -6.52 4.11 10.45
CA GLU A 75 -5.50 5.12 10.16
C GLU A 75 -4.34 5.04 11.16
N HIS A 76 -4.66 4.96 12.45
CA HIS A 76 -3.66 4.81 13.50
C HIS A 76 -2.83 3.53 13.34
N ASP A 77 -3.49 2.40 13.04
CA ASP A 77 -2.83 1.12 12.85
C ASP A 77 -1.91 1.14 11.61
N LEU A 78 -2.35 1.77 10.52
CA LEU A 78 -1.54 1.93 9.32
C LEU A 78 -0.33 2.82 9.56
N HIS A 79 -0.47 3.93 10.29
CA HIS A 79 0.65 4.78 10.68
C HIS A 79 1.67 4.02 11.54
N THR A 80 1.19 3.26 12.52
CA THR A 80 2.03 2.43 13.39
C THR A 80 2.79 1.37 12.58
N TYR A 81 2.10 0.69 11.69
CA TYR A 81 2.67 -0.30 10.79
C TYR A 81 3.76 0.31 9.90
N LEU A 82 3.44 1.41 9.21
CA LEU A 82 4.40 2.07 8.32
C LEU A 82 5.63 2.57 9.07
N ALA A 83 5.47 3.07 10.31
CA ALA A 83 6.58 3.50 11.15
C ALA A 83 7.54 2.34 11.50
N GLN A 84 6.99 1.15 11.77
CA GLN A 84 7.80 -0.07 12.03
C GLN A 84 8.60 -0.48 10.79
N VAL A 85 7.96 -0.47 9.61
CA VAL A 85 8.65 -0.77 8.35
C VAL A 85 9.70 0.29 8.04
N ALA A 86 9.40 1.57 8.26
CA ALA A 86 10.31 2.68 8.02
C ALA A 86 11.58 2.59 8.88
N ALA A 87 11.46 2.16 10.13
CA ALA A 87 12.62 1.91 10.98
C ALA A 87 13.58 0.88 10.34
N THR A 88 13.03 -0.22 9.83
CA THR A 88 13.81 -1.25 9.12
C THR A 88 14.45 -0.71 7.83
N VAL A 89 13.72 0.09 7.05
CA VAL A 89 14.22 0.69 5.80
C VAL A 89 15.37 1.66 6.09
N SER A 90 15.26 2.45 7.16
CA SER A 90 16.30 3.41 7.57
C SER A 90 17.62 2.74 7.92
N GLU A 91 17.59 1.50 8.45
CA GLU A 91 18.80 0.71 8.72
C GLU A 91 19.57 0.34 7.43
N TRP A 92 18.93 0.42 6.26
CA TRP A 92 19.61 0.16 4.98
C TRP A 92 20.41 1.37 4.46
N GLY A 93 20.30 2.52 5.14
CA GLY A 93 20.97 3.77 4.76
C GLY A 93 20.14 4.66 3.82
N ALA A 94 18.83 4.41 3.67
CA ALA A 94 17.91 5.25 2.93
C ALA A 94 17.21 6.23 3.86
N ALA A 95 16.89 7.43 3.37
CA ALA A 95 15.87 8.27 4.00
C ALA A 95 14.49 7.63 3.75
N CYS A 96 13.68 7.48 4.81
CA CYS A 96 12.39 6.82 4.71
C CYS A 96 11.26 7.76 5.15
N HIS A 97 10.25 7.88 4.30
CA HIS A 97 9.06 8.69 4.50
C HIS A 97 7.83 7.80 4.50
N THR A 98 6.84 8.13 5.31
CA THR A 98 5.59 7.35 5.43
C THR A 98 4.38 8.23 5.17
N GLU A 99 3.37 7.70 4.48
CA GLU A 99 2.13 8.40 4.17
C GLU A 99 0.96 7.43 4.24
N VAL A 100 -0.15 7.86 4.84
CA VAL A 100 -1.44 7.18 4.79
C VAL A 100 -2.38 8.05 3.97
N ARG A 101 -2.99 7.47 2.96
CA ARG A 101 -3.92 8.16 2.06
C ARG A 101 -5.29 7.50 2.10
N PHE A 102 -6.31 8.22 1.62
CA PHE A 102 -7.71 7.77 1.66
C PHE A 102 -8.30 7.85 0.26
N GLY A 103 -8.81 6.73 -0.25
CA GLY A 103 -9.41 6.70 -1.58
C GLY A 103 -9.27 5.35 -2.29
N GLY A 104 -9.32 5.40 -3.61
CA GLY A 104 -9.02 4.25 -4.45
C GLY A 104 -7.52 3.96 -4.46
N PRO A 105 -7.08 2.71 -4.18
CA PRO A 105 -5.66 2.44 -4.01
C PRO A 105 -4.81 2.82 -5.22
N ALA A 106 -5.22 2.47 -6.43
CA ALA A 106 -4.43 2.78 -7.63
C ALA A 106 -4.34 4.28 -7.88
N GLU A 107 -5.45 5.00 -7.74
CA GLU A 107 -5.56 6.43 -7.97
C GLU A 107 -4.70 7.21 -6.97
N GLU A 108 -4.77 6.85 -5.68
CA GLU A 108 -4.01 7.51 -4.62
C GLU A 108 -2.51 7.23 -4.70
N ILE A 109 -2.12 5.99 -5.06
CA ILE A 109 -0.72 5.65 -5.28
C ILE A 109 -0.14 6.46 -6.44
N LEU A 110 -0.86 6.61 -7.55
CA LEU A 110 -0.40 7.39 -8.70
C LEU A 110 -0.32 8.88 -8.38
N ALA A 111 -1.33 9.44 -7.72
CA ALA A 111 -1.31 10.85 -7.30
C ALA A 111 -0.15 11.14 -6.34
N PHE A 112 0.16 10.22 -5.44
CA PHE A 112 1.30 10.36 -4.55
C PHE A 112 2.62 10.21 -5.28
N ALA A 113 2.73 9.28 -6.22
CA ALA A 113 3.92 9.12 -7.05
C ALA A 113 4.25 10.42 -7.82
N GLU A 114 3.24 11.11 -8.35
CA GLU A 114 3.42 12.42 -8.99
C GLU A 114 3.87 13.49 -7.97
N THR A 115 3.24 13.54 -6.80
CA THR A 115 3.55 14.52 -5.75
C THR A 115 5.01 14.46 -5.30
N ILE A 116 5.55 13.26 -5.11
CA ILE A 116 6.94 13.05 -4.67
C ILE A 116 7.92 12.95 -5.84
N GLN A 117 7.45 13.08 -7.07
CA GLN A 117 8.25 12.87 -8.27
C GLN A 117 8.95 11.50 -8.24
N ALA A 118 8.21 10.45 -7.92
CA ALA A 118 8.74 9.09 -7.90
C ALA A 118 9.31 8.71 -9.26
N ASP A 119 10.46 8.07 -9.25
CA ASP A 119 11.11 7.55 -10.45
C ASP A 119 11.03 6.02 -10.56
N LEU A 120 10.53 5.35 -9.50
CA LEU A 120 10.22 3.93 -9.48
C LEU A 120 9.11 3.63 -8.47
N ILE A 121 8.14 2.81 -8.85
CA ILE A 121 7.20 2.16 -7.94
C ILE A 121 7.63 0.70 -7.78
N VAL A 122 7.81 0.23 -6.54
CA VAL A 122 8.14 -1.17 -6.24
C VAL A 122 7.00 -1.78 -5.46
N MET A 123 6.34 -2.78 -6.01
CA MET A 123 5.19 -3.41 -5.38
C MET A 123 5.17 -4.92 -5.62
N SER A 124 4.48 -5.64 -4.75
CA SER A 124 4.20 -7.06 -4.97
C SER A 124 2.76 -7.27 -5.43
N THR A 125 2.53 -8.38 -6.08
CA THR A 125 1.19 -8.82 -6.48
C THR A 125 0.91 -10.22 -5.97
N HIS A 126 -0.33 -10.47 -5.53
CA HIS A 126 -0.78 -11.79 -5.17
C HIS A 126 -0.83 -12.68 -6.42
N GLY A 127 0.04 -13.68 -6.48
CA GLY A 127 -0.16 -14.80 -7.37
C GLY A 127 -1.17 -15.74 -6.71
N ARG A 128 -2.46 -15.69 -7.05
CA ARG A 128 -3.39 -16.76 -6.64
C ARG A 128 -2.84 -18.08 -7.15
N SER A 129 -2.50 -18.96 -6.19
CA SER A 129 -2.04 -20.33 -6.44
C SER A 129 -3.03 -21.07 -7.35
N GLY A 130 -2.55 -21.67 -8.40
CA GLY A 130 -3.21 -22.80 -9.05
C GLY A 130 -3.83 -22.60 -10.42
N ILE A 131 -3.81 -21.44 -11.04
CA ILE A 131 -4.27 -21.28 -12.43
C ILE A 131 -3.14 -20.67 -13.26
N ASN A 132 -2.81 -21.30 -14.40
CA ASN A 132 -1.75 -20.89 -15.36
C ASN A 132 -1.99 -19.53 -16.05
N ARG A 133 -2.78 -18.64 -15.45
CA ARG A 133 -2.95 -17.24 -15.87
C ARG A 133 -2.40 -16.35 -14.79
N VAL A 134 -1.46 -15.49 -15.18
CA VAL A 134 -0.98 -14.37 -14.37
C VAL A 134 -2.17 -13.43 -14.18
N VAL A 135 -2.95 -13.64 -13.12
CA VAL A 135 -4.00 -12.69 -12.73
C VAL A 135 -3.36 -11.69 -11.81
N PHE A 136 -2.96 -10.55 -12.37
CA PHE A 136 -2.65 -9.37 -11.58
C PHE A 136 -3.91 -8.98 -10.81
N GLY A 137 -3.79 -8.63 -9.52
CA GLY A 137 -4.91 -8.05 -8.78
C GLY A 137 -5.45 -6.80 -9.51
N SER A 138 -6.73 -6.46 -9.29
CA SER A 138 -7.38 -5.31 -9.97
C SER A 138 -6.59 -4.02 -9.83
N GLU A 139 -6.04 -3.77 -8.65
CA GLU A 139 -5.27 -2.55 -8.37
C GLU A 139 -3.89 -2.56 -9.06
N ALA A 140 -3.17 -3.69 -9.02
CA ALA A 140 -1.91 -3.82 -9.76
C ALA A 140 -2.13 -3.64 -11.27
N TYR A 141 -3.23 -4.17 -11.81
CA TYR A 141 -3.56 -3.99 -13.22
C TYR A 141 -3.88 -2.53 -13.58
N LYS A 142 -4.63 -1.81 -12.72
CA LYS A 142 -4.88 -0.38 -12.90
C LYS A 142 -3.59 0.42 -12.88
N LEU A 143 -2.72 0.17 -11.90
CA LEU A 143 -1.41 0.83 -11.79
C LEU A 143 -0.56 0.62 -13.04
N LEU A 144 -0.46 -0.63 -13.53
CA LEU A 144 0.29 -0.94 -14.74
C LEU A 144 -0.24 -0.24 -16.00
N ARG A 145 -1.54 0.01 -16.07
CA ARG A 145 -2.16 0.70 -17.22
C ARG A 145 -2.04 2.21 -17.17
N MET A 146 -2.05 2.80 -15.99
CA MET A 146 -2.19 4.25 -15.80
C MET A 146 -0.89 4.92 -15.42
N SER A 147 0.10 4.17 -14.92
CA SER A 147 1.36 4.73 -14.46
C SER A 147 2.22 5.21 -15.62
N THR A 148 2.74 6.42 -15.46
CA THR A 148 3.84 6.96 -16.28
C THR A 148 5.20 6.69 -15.65
N VAL A 149 5.21 6.29 -14.37
CA VAL A 149 6.40 5.92 -13.60
C VAL A 149 6.70 4.43 -13.82
N PRO A 150 7.96 4.03 -14.02
CA PRO A 150 8.35 2.62 -14.07
C PRO A 150 7.87 1.84 -12.84
N ILE A 151 7.40 0.60 -13.07
CA ILE A 151 6.93 -0.28 -11.98
C ILE A 151 7.78 -1.54 -11.94
N LEU A 152 8.41 -1.82 -10.81
CA LEU A 152 8.99 -3.12 -10.50
C LEU A 152 7.95 -3.96 -9.77
N LEU A 153 7.40 -4.93 -10.50
CA LEU A 153 6.35 -5.79 -9.99
C LEU A 153 6.92 -7.14 -9.54
N ILE A 154 6.83 -7.44 -8.25
CA ILE A 154 7.30 -8.68 -7.65
C ILE A 154 6.13 -9.66 -7.55
N ARG A 155 6.29 -10.86 -8.09
CA ARG A 155 5.33 -11.92 -7.87
C ARG A 155 5.49 -12.49 -6.46
N ALA A 156 4.56 -12.17 -5.57
CA ALA A 156 4.55 -12.72 -4.23
C ALA A 156 4.34 -14.24 -4.26
N ARG A 157 5.05 -14.93 -3.38
CA ARG A 157 4.96 -16.39 -3.20
C ARG A 157 4.31 -16.66 -1.85
N GLU A 158 3.50 -17.72 -1.79
CA GLU A 158 3.05 -18.24 -0.50
C GLU A 158 4.28 -18.62 0.33
N MET A 159 4.36 -18.10 1.55
CA MET A 159 5.38 -18.54 2.49
C MET A 159 4.99 -19.94 2.97
N VAL A 160 5.65 -20.95 2.42
CA VAL A 160 5.51 -22.35 2.87
C VAL A 160 6.14 -22.41 4.27
N GLY A 161 5.30 -22.50 5.32
CA GLY A 161 5.78 -22.84 6.64
C GLY A 161 5.51 -21.87 7.79
N ALA A 162 4.36 -21.17 7.83
CA ALA A 162 3.83 -20.74 9.12
C ALA A 162 2.90 -21.85 9.64
N PRO A 163 3.22 -22.56 10.76
CA PRO A 163 2.26 -23.46 11.38
C PRO A 163 1.08 -22.60 11.86
N ASN A 164 -0.14 -23.02 11.50
CA ASN A 164 -1.36 -22.48 12.06
C ASN A 164 -1.27 -22.54 13.60
N ALA A 165 -1.23 -21.40 14.24
CA ALA A 165 -1.43 -21.23 15.66
C ALA A 165 -2.83 -20.65 15.92
#